data_ba1cf2f27c9aa07d7dc5de23bfa08dcc
#
_entry.id   ba1cf2f27c9aa07d7dc5de23bfa08dcc
#
_cell.length_a   1.000
_cell.length_b   1.000
_cell.length_c   1.000
_cell.angle_alpha   90.00
_cell.angle_beta   90.00
_cell.angle_gamma   90.00
#
_symmetry.space_group_name_H-M   'P 1'
#
loop_
_entity.id
_entity.type
_entity.pdbx_description
1 polymer ?
#
loop_
_entity_poly.entity_id
_entity_poly.type
_entity_poly.pdbx_seq_one_letter_code
_entity_poly.pdbx_strand_id
1 'polypeptide(L)'
;SVEVLQKLYDEGHQLYMVTASSYHTCKTKVERLLELFPFLDWEHIIFACNKQMVRGDVLIDDAPHNLVGGEYAKILFDRPHNRSFDHVAHDALRVNTWEEIDQVIHSYLL
;
A
#
# COMPACT_ATOMS: atom_id res chain seq x y z
N SER A 1 3.49 9.31 -7.86
CA SER A 1 3.23 8.48 -6.67
C SER A 1 3.75 9.14 -5.39
N VAL A 2 4.98 9.59 -5.39
CA VAL A 2 5.58 10.24 -4.20
C VAL A 2 4.78 11.47 -3.78
N GLU A 3 4.35 12.27 -4.74
CA GLU A 3 3.58 13.51 -4.48
C GLU A 3 2.25 13.23 -3.81
N VAL A 4 1.52 12.20 -4.25
CA VAL A 4 0.23 11.82 -3.65
C VAL A 4 0.45 11.30 -2.22
N LEU A 5 1.45 10.46 -2.01
CA LEU A 5 1.76 9.94 -0.68
C LEU A 5 2.21 11.05 0.27
N GLN A 6 3.03 11.99 -0.21
CA GLN A 6 3.43 13.15 0.58
C GLN A 6 2.21 13.99 0.99
N LYS A 7 1.29 14.21 0.05
CA LYS A 7 0.05 14.95 0.32
C LYS A 7 -0.78 14.26 1.39
N LEU A 8 -0.97 12.95 1.29
CA LEU A 8 -1.72 12.18 2.27
C LEU A 8 -1.05 12.23 3.65
N TYR A 9 0.27 12.14 3.70
CA TYR A 9 1.02 12.27 4.93
C TYR A 9 0.80 13.66 5.57
N ASP A 10 0.90 14.71 4.76
CA ASP A 10 0.71 16.09 5.22
C ASP A 10 -0.72 16.36 5.70
N GLU A 11 -1.70 15.63 5.18
CA GLU A 11 -3.09 15.72 5.61
C GLU A 11 -3.37 14.95 6.92
N GLY A 12 -2.37 14.31 7.51
CA GLY A 12 -2.49 13.64 8.79
C GLY A 12 -2.70 12.14 8.72
N HIS A 13 -2.68 11.53 7.53
CA HIS A 13 -2.76 10.08 7.39
C HIS A 13 -1.47 9.42 7.85
N GLN A 14 -1.58 8.28 8.53
CA GLN A 14 -0.41 7.48 8.91
C GLN A 14 -0.08 6.51 7.79
N LEU A 15 1.07 6.71 7.17
CA LEU A 15 1.51 5.89 6.04
C LEU A 15 2.57 4.90 6.49
N TYR A 16 2.38 3.64 6.08
CA TYR A 16 3.32 2.56 6.35
C TYR A 16 3.65 1.83 5.05
N MET A 17 4.91 1.52 4.85
CA MET A 17 5.37 0.67 3.75
C MET A 17 5.45 -0.76 4.27
N VAL A 18 4.57 -1.62 3.77
CA VAL A 18 4.56 -3.04 4.14
C VAL A 18 5.18 -3.83 3.00
N THR A 19 6.29 -4.48 3.28
CA THR A 19 7.06 -5.17 2.24
C THR A 19 7.53 -6.54 2.72
N ALA A 20 7.55 -7.51 1.81
CA ALA A 20 8.18 -8.81 2.04
C ALA A 20 9.62 -8.76 1.55
N SER A 21 10.55 -9.22 2.38
CA SER A 21 11.95 -9.26 2.01
C SER A 21 12.68 -10.29 2.86
N SER A 22 13.72 -10.92 2.28
CA SER A 22 14.59 -11.77 3.07
C SER A 22 15.45 -10.92 4.00
N TYR A 23 15.94 -11.52 5.07
CA TYR A 23 16.78 -10.80 6.03
C TYR A 23 18.10 -10.29 5.40
N HIS A 24 18.55 -10.89 4.29
CA HIS A 24 19.75 -10.44 3.57
C HIS A 24 19.58 -9.08 2.89
N THR A 25 18.37 -8.72 2.52
CA THR A 25 18.07 -7.52 1.72
C THR A 25 17.31 -6.45 2.49
N CYS A 26 16.95 -6.69 3.74
CA CYS A 26 16.16 -5.75 4.54
C CYS A 26 16.81 -4.37 4.66
N LYS A 27 18.09 -4.33 4.99
CA LYS A 27 18.83 -3.07 5.15
C LYS A 27 18.81 -2.23 3.87
N THR A 28 19.17 -2.85 2.75
CA THR A 28 19.19 -2.18 1.45
C THR A 28 17.81 -1.66 1.07
N LYS A 29 16.78 -2.45 1.34
CA LYS A 29 15.40 -2.08 1.04
C LYS A 29 14.93 -0.90 1.86
N VAL A 30 15.24 -0.86 3.15
CA VAL A 30 14.94 0.27 4.02
C VAL A 30 15.61 1.53 3.52
N GLU A 31 16.91 1.46 3.24
CA GLU A 31 17.67 2.61 2.73
C GLU A 31 17.05 3.16 1.45
N ARG A 32 16.66 2.29 0.53
CA ARG A 32 16.06 2.68 -0.74
C ARG A 32 14.68 3.32 -0.55
N LEU A 33 13.85 2.76 0.32
CA LEU A 33 12.52 3.31 0.59
C LEU A 33 12.61 4.69 1.24
N LEU A 34 13.55 4.89 2.15
CA LEU A 34 13.76 6.19 2.79
C LEU A 34 14.32 7.24 1.83
N GLU A 35 15.08 6.82 0.81
CA GLU A 35 15.51 7.72 -0.27
C GLU A 35 14.33 8.15 -1.14
N LEU A 36 13.44 7.21 -1.48
CA LEU A 36 12.27 7.48 -2.33
C LEU A 36 11.20 8.29 -1.60
N PHE A 37 11.05 8.06 -0.29
CA PHE A 37 10.03 8.70 0.53
C PHE A 37 10.68 9.39 1.74
N PRO A 38 11.37 10.52 1.53
CA PRO A 38 12.15 11.16 2.58
C PRO A 38 11.33 11.72 3.74
N PHE A 39 10.01 11.82 3.59
CA PHE A 39 9.12 12.22 4.66
C PHE A 39 8.80 11.08 5.64
N LEU A 40 9.18 9.83 5.31
CA LEU A 40 9.03 8.67 6.18
C LEU A 40 10.32 8.38 6.93
N ASP A 41 10.19 7.72 8.07
CA ASP A 41 11.32 7.21 8.86
C ASP A 41 11.27 5.69 8.90
N TRP A 42 12.30 5.05 9.42
CA TRP A 42 12.36 3.59 9.52
C TRP A 42 11.16 3.01 10.28
N GLU A 43 10.59 3.76 11.21
CA GLU A 43 9.41 3.36 11.97
C GLU A 43 8.17 3.16 11.11
N HIS A 44 8.15 3.68 9.89
CA HIS A 44 7.04 3.54 8.94
C HIS A 44 7.20 2.33 8.02
N ILE A 45 8.20 1.49 8.25
CA ILE A 45 8.48 0.33 7.39
C ILE A 45 8.22 -0.95 8.18
N ILE A 46 7.36 -1.81 7.62
CA ILE A 46 6.99 -3.09 8.20
C ILE A 46 7.40 -4.19 7.23
N PHE A 47 8.16 -5.18 7.71
CA PHE A 47 8.46 -6.37 6.95
C PHE A 47 7.49 -7.48 7.34
N ALA A 48 6.70 -7.94 6.37
CA ALA A 48 5.74 -9.00 6.61
C ALA A 48 5.56 -9.84 5.34
N CYS A 49 5.76 -11.14 5.44
CA CYS A 49 5.47 -12.06 4.34
C CYS A 49 3.97 -12.26 4.17
N ASN A 50 3.24 -12.32 5.27
CA ASN A 50 1.79 -12.42 5.27
C ASN A 50 1.20 -11.06 5.64
N LYS A 51 0.88 -10.26 4.64
CA LYS A 51 0.35 -8.91 4.84
C LYS A 51 -1.04 -8.90 5.48
N GLN A 52 -1.77 -10.00 5.44
CA GLN A 52 -3.07 -10.13 6.11
C GLN A 52 -2.98 -10.02 7.63
N MET A 53 -1.80 -10.22 8.19
CA MET A 53 -1.57 -10.05 9.63
C MET A 53 -1.40 -8.60 10.05
N VAL A 54 -1.19 -7.71 9.11
CA VAL A 54 -1.05 -6.27 9.39
C VAL A 54 -2.43 -5.65 9.50
N ARG A 55 -2.63 -4.80 10.49
CA ARG A 55 -3.88 -4.05 10.65
C ARG A 55 -3.72 -2.64 10.11
N GLY A 56 -4.77 -2.13 9.50
CA GLY A 56 -4.81 -0.77 8.99
C GLY A 56 -6.17 -0.45 8.42
N ASP A 57 -6.39 0.78 8.03
CA ASP A 57 -7.65 1.19 7.43
C ASP A 57 -7.71 0.81 5.95
N VAL A 58 -6.62 0.98 5.23
CA VAL A 58 -6.54 0.72 3.78
C VAL A 58 -5.21 0.08 3.43
N LEU A 59 -5.24 -0.98 2.63
CA LEU A 59 -4.05 -1.53 1.99
C LEU A 59 -4.12 -1.25 0.48
N ILE A 60 -3.06 -0.68 -0.06
CA ILE A 60 -2.89 -0.44 -1.49
C ILE A 60 -1.81 -1.40 -1.99
N ASP A 61 -2.15 -2.26 -2.93
CA ASP A 61 -1.19 -3.24 -3.45
C ASP A 61 -1.53 -3.59 -4.90
N ASP A 62 -0.55 -4.07 -5.64
CA ASP A 62 -0.73 -4.61 -6.98
C ASP A 62 -0.71 -6.15 -7.00
N ALA A 63 -0.39 -6.77 -5.88
CA ALA A 63 -0.33 -8.22 -5.72
C ALA A 63 -1.66 -8.75 -5.16
N PRO A 64 -2.48 -9.45 -5.97
CA PRO A 64 -3.82 -9.88 -5.54
C PRO A 64 -3.84 -10.76 -4.29
N HIS A 65 -2.82 -11.59 -4.09
CA HIS A 65 -2.78 -12.48 -2.93
C HIS A 65 -2.74 -11.73 -1.59
N ASN A 66 -2.26 -10.48 -1.57
CA ASN A 66 -2.26 -9.65 -0.37
C ASN A 66 -3.62 -9.02 -0.08
N LEU A 67 -4.53 -9.05 -1.06
CA LEU A 67 -5.85 -8.46 -0.97
C LEU A 67 -6.95 -9.49 -0.69
N VAL A 68 -6.58 -10.74 -0.49
CA VAL A 68 -7.51 -11.81 -0.11
C VAL A 68 -7.46 -11.97 1.41
N GLY A 69 -8.58 -11.74 2.09
CA GLY A 69 -8.61 -11.73 3.55
C GLY A 69 -8.08 -10.42 4.13
N GLY A 70 -7.69 -10.42 5.41
CA GLY A 70 -7.18 -9.23 6.08
C GLY A 70 -8.28 -8.29 6.58
N GLU A 71 -7.91 -7.40 7.52
CA GLU A 71 -8.83 -6.49 8.19
C GLU A 71 -8.57 -5.04 7.76
N TYR A 72 -8.71 -4.76 6.45
CA TYR A 72 -8.50 -3.45 5.86
C TYR A 72 -9.32 -3.32 4.59
N ALA A 73 -9.63 -2.08 4.20
CA ALA A 73 -10.17 -1.80 2.89
C ALA A 73 -9.08 -2.05 1.83
N LYS A 74 -9.47 -2.57 0.67
CA LYS A 74 -8.53 -3.08 -0.31
C LYS A 74 -8.58 -2.25 -1.58
N ILE A 75 -7.44 -1.70 -1.97
CA ILE A 75 -7.27 -1.00 -3.23
C ILE A 75 -6.25 -1.76 -4.07
N LEU A 76 -6.69 -2.24 -5.24
CA LEU A 76 -5.84 -2.93 -6.19
C LEU A 76 -5.34 -1.94 -7.23
N PHE A 77 -4.03 -1.76 -7.29
CA PHE A 77 -3.44 -0.94 -8.34
C PHE A 77 -3.33 -1.77 -9.62
N ASP A 78 -3.98 -1.31 -10.70
CA ASP A 78 -4.05 -2.06 -11.95
C ASP A 78 -2.67 -2.26 -12.58
N ARG A 79 -2.34 -3.51 -12.87
CA ARG A 79 -1.11 -3.92 -13.55
C ARG A 79 -1.44 -5.10 -14.47
N PRO A 80 -0.66 -5.30 -15.55
CA PRO A 80 -0.93 -6.41 -16.48
C PRO A 80 -1.03 -7.77 -15.79
N HIS A 81 -0.19 -8.04 -14.79
CA HIS A 81 -0.16 -9.33 -14.11
C HIS A 81 -1.38 -9.60 -13.22
N ASN A 82 -2.16 -8.58 -12.86
CA ASN A 82 -3.31 -8.74 -11.97
C ASN A 82 -4.67 -8.53 -12.65
N ARG A 83 -4.70 -8.34 -13.97
CA ARG A 83 -5.95 -8.02 -14.69
C ARG A 83 -6.98 -9.14 -14.67
N SER A 84 -6.55 -10.39 -14.52
CA SER A 84 -7.45 -11.54 -14.43
C SER A 84 -8.06 -11.72 -13.04
N PHE A 85 -7.58 -11.00 -12.02
CA PHE A 85 -8.09 -11.10 -10.67
C PHE A 85 -9.49 -10.48 -10.55
N ASP A 86 -10.42 -11.23 -9.96
CA ASP A 86 -11.77 -10.75 -9.71
C ASP A 86 -11.79 -9.90 -8.44
N HIS A 87 -11.52 -8.61 -8.60
CA HIS A 87 -11.47 -7.68 -7.48
C HIS A 87 -12.84 -7.50 -6.79
N VAL A 88 -13.92 -7.61 -7.54
CA VAL A 88 -15.28 -7.46 -6.98
C VAL A 88 -15.60 -8.60 -6.02
N ALA A 89 -15.24 -9.83 -6.38
CA ALA A 89 -15.47 -11.00 -5.52
C ALA A 89 -14.71 -10.94 -4.19
N HIS A 90 -13.65 -10.16 -4.10
CA HIS A 90 -12.82 -10.01 -2.89
C HIS A 90 -12.94 -8.63 -2.24
N ASP A 91 -13.97 -7.86 -2.61
CA ASP A 91 -14.23 -6.52 -2.07
C ASP A 91 -13.07 -5.55 -2.24
N ALA A 92 -12.29 -5.71 -3.30
CA ALA A 92 -11.20 -4.80 -3.63
C ALA A 92 -11.66 -3.79 -4.68
N LEU A 93 -11.17 -2.56 -4.58
CA LEU A 93 -11.42 -1.53 -5.55
C LEU A 93 -10.21 -1.39 -6.47
N ARG A 94 -10.44 -1.51 -7.78
CA ARG A 94 -9.36 -1.38 -8.77
C ARG A 94 -9.16 0.09 -9.16
N VAL A 95 -7.91 0.53 -9.11
CA VAL A 95 -7.53 1.89 -9.53
C VAL A 95 -6.38 1.81 -10.54
N ASN A 96 -6.25 2.83 -11.37
CA ASN A 96 -5.24 2.90 -12.43
C ASN A 96 -4.16 3.95 -12.14
N THR A 97 -4.47 4.96 -11.33
CA THR A 97 -3.57 6.08 -11.07
C THR A 97 -3.53 6.40 -9.58
N TRP A 98 -2.47 7.09 -9.17
CA TRP A 98 -2.34 7.57 -7.80
C TRP A 98 -3.36 8.67 -7.46
N GLU A 99 -3.77 9.45 -8.46
CA GLU A 99 -4.82 10.45 -8.30
C GLU A 99 -6.17 9.80 -7.96
N GLU A 100 -6.47 8.64 -8.54
CA GLU A 100 -7.66 7.87 -8.18
C GLU A 100 -7.58 7.38 -6.73
N ILE A 101 -6.40 6.97 -6.26
CA ILE A 101 -6.18 6.56 -4.87
C ILE A 101 -6.50 7.73 -3.94
N ASP A 102 -6.01 8.91 -4.24
CA ASP A 102 -6.27 10.11 -3.45
C ASP A 102 -7.78 10.38 -3.36
N GLN A 103 -8.49 10.30 -4.47
CA GLN A 103 -9.96 10.48 -4.51
C GLN A 103 -10.69 9.44 -3.67
N VAL A 104 -10.28 8.17 -3.76
CA VAL A 104 -10.90 7.08 -2.99
C VAL A 104 -10.69 7.30 -1.49
N ILE A 105 -9.50 7.64 -1.07
CA ILE A 105 -9.19 7.87 0.34
C ILE A 105 -10.02 9.03 0.88
N HIS A 106 -10.12 10.13 0.16
CA HIS A 106 -10.94 11.27 0.55
C HIS A 106 -12.42 10.92 0.65
N SER A 107 -12.92 10.06 -0.22
CA SER A 107 -14.33 9.63 -0.20
C SER A 107 -14.65 8.69 0.97
N TYR A 108 -13.70 7.82 1.36
CA TYR A 108 -13.95 6.79 2.36
C TYR A 108 -13.53 7.18 3.77
N LEU A 109 -12.44 7.95 3.92
CA LEU A 109 -11.85 8.22 5.22
C LEU A 109 -12.14 9.64 5.74
N LEU A 110 -12.72 10.45 4.93
CA LEU A 110 -13.15 11.80 5.27
C LEU A 110 -14.66 11.93 5.04
#